data_1f125f35a84a21a1586b8f6e3c750d16
#
_entry.id   1f125f35a84a21a1586b8f6e3c750d16
#
_cell.length_a   1.000
_cell.length_b   1.000
_cell.length_c   1.000
_cell.angle_alpha   90.00
_cell.angle_beta   90.00
_cell.angle_gamma   90.00
#
_symmetry.space_group_name_H-M   'P 1'
#
loop_
_entity.id
_entity.type
_entity.pdbx_description
1 polymer ?
#
loop_
_entity_poly.entity_id
_entity_poly.type
_entity_poly.pdbx_seq_one_letter_code
_entity_poly.pdbx_strand_id
1 'polypeptide(L)'
;GYKGDLLRNYIGHKYKGLKIEYIENPVYDKTNNIYSLSLAKKELQKDDTLLIESDLIFDDTLFPMIVYNPYPNLALVAKYETWMDGTMVRLDEENNIVNFIPKKAFKYGDVDYYYKTVNIYKFSKEFSTTNYVPFLEAYTKALGNNEYYEQVLRVITLLDKCELKALPLQGEKWYEIDDV
;
A
#
# COMPACT_ATOMS: atom_id res chain seq x y z
N GLY A 1 16.19 5.82 -0.80
CA GLY A 1 17.35 5.17 -1.37
C GLY A 1 17.81 5.81 -2.68
N TYR A 2 17.38 5.29 -3.83
CA TYR A 2 17.81 5.79 -5.14
C TYR A 2 17.53 7.28 -5.30
N LYS A 3 18.61 8.04 -5.66
CA LYS A 3 18.55 9.51 -5.80
C LYS A 3 17.95 10.26 -4.60
N GLY A 4 18.05 9.72 -3.38
CA GLY A 4 17.46 10.32 -2.18
C GLY A 4 17.94 11.74 -1.91
N ASP A 5 19.22 12.04 -2.18
CA ASP A 5 19.76 13.41 -2.01
C ASP A 5 19.16 14.42 -3.00
N LEU A 6 18.89 13.99 -4.24
CA LEU A 6 18.21 14.85 -5.22
C LEU A 6 16.80 15.18 -4.75
N LEU A 7 16.08 14.20 -4.22
CA LEU A 7 14.73 14.40 -3.68
C LEU A 7 14.74 15.33 -2.48
N ARG A 8 15.66 15.13 -1.53
CA ARG A 8 15.84 16.01 -0.36
C ARG A 8 16.15 17.45 -0.77
N ASN A 9 17.04 17.63 -1.73
CA ASN A 9 17.42 18.95 -2.22
C ASN A 9 16.27 19.65 -2.96
N TYR A 10 15.42 18.90 -3.66
CA TYR A 10 14.30 19.45 -4.40
C TYR A 10 13.11 19.82 -3.50
N ILE A 11 12.71 18.93 -2.59
CA ILE A 11 11.53 19.12 -1.73
C ILE A 11 11.90 19.87 -0.43
N GLY A 12 13.06 19.59 0.16
CA GLY A 12 13.47 20.13 1.45
C GLY A 12 12.73 19.50 2.63
N HIS A 13 12.78 20.15 3.80
CA HIS A 13 12.12 19.68 5.02
C HIS A 13 10.72 20.28 5.24
N LYS A 14 10.24 21.10 4.30
CA LYS A 14 8.89 21.69 4.34
C LYS A 14 8.39 21.94 2.91
N TYR A 15 7.22 21.43 2.60
CA TYR A 15 6.59 21.64 1.31
C TYR A 15 5.12 22.00 1.47
N LYS A 16 4.68 23.14 0.90
CA LYS A 16 3.29 23.64 0.99
C LYS A 16 2.69 23.61 2.41
N GLY A 17 3.50 23.89 3.42
CA GLY A 17 3.08 23.89 4.82
C GLY A 17 3.25 22.55 5.55
N LEU A 18 3.45 21.45 4.83
CA LEU A 18 3.69 20.13 5.41
C LEU A 18 5.16 19.98 5.86
N LYS A 19 5.37 19.38 7.02
CA LYS A 19 6.69 18.94 7.49
C LYS A 19 7.07 17.67 6.74
N ILE A 20 8.28 17.63 6.20
CA ILE A 20 8.81 16.47 5.47
C ILE A 20 9.91 15.83 6.28
N GLU A 21 9.78 14.56 6.55
CA GLU A 21 10.79 13.71 7.18
C GLU A 21 11.24 12.62 6.20
N TYR A 22 12.52 12.28 6.24
CA TYR A 22 13.11 11.30 5.34
C TYR A 22 13.61 10.11 6.14
N ILE A 23 13.17 8.92 5.76
CA ILE A 23 13.67 7.66 6.29
C ILE A 23 14.42 6.96 5.16
N GLU A 24 15.73 6.83 5.33
CA GLU A 24 16.59 6.27 4.31
C GLU A 24 16.69 4.76 4.43
N ASN A 25 16.54 4.06 3.30
CA ASN A 25 16.92 2.67 3.16
C ASN A 25 18.32 2.59 2.54
N PRO A 26 19.38 2.33 3.33
CA PRO A 26 20.76 2.34 2.83
C PRO A 26 21.11 1.14 1.96
N VAL A 27 20.23 0.14 1.91
CA VAL A 27 20.40 -1.12 1.14
C VAL A 27 19.24 -1.34 0.16
N TYR A 28 18.67 -0.24 -0.36
CA TYR A 28 17.53 -0.26 -1.28
C TYR A 28 17.78 -1.10 -2.54
N ASP A 29 19.02 -1.21 -2.99
CA ASP A 29 19.46 -2.00 -4.14
C ASP A 29 19.48 -3.53 -3.89
N LYS A 30 19.30 -3.94 -2.62
CA LYS A 30 19.32 -5.35 -2.18
C LYS A 30 18.03 -5.79 -1.51
N THR A 31 17.08 -4.88 -1.34
CA THR A 31 15.83 -5.11 -0.63
C THR A 31 14.67 -4.59 -1.45
N ASN A 32 13.45 -5.02 -1.13
CA ASN A 32 12.26 -4.48 -1.73
C ASN A 32 11.52 -3.50 -0.77
N ASN A 33 10.36 -2.99 -1.18
CA ASN A 33 9.60 -1.96 -0.47
C ASN A 33 9.16 -2.37 0.95
N ILE A 34 9.01 -3.67 1.25
CA ILE A 34 8.76 -4.18 2.60
C ILE A 34 9.81 -3.71 3.62
N TYR A 35 11.09 -3.68 3.22
CA TYR A 35 12.15 -3.23 4.11
C TYR A 35 12.10 -1.72 4.33
N SER A 36 11.89 -0.94 3.27
CA SER A 36 11.72 0.50 3.38
C SER A 36 10.57 0.85 4.34
N LEU A 37 9.45 0.14 4.24
CA LEU A 37 8.32 0.33 5.13
C LEU A 37 8.62 -0.13 6.57
N SER A 38 9.41 -1.20 6.76
CA SER A 38 9.83 -1.66 8.08
C SER A 38 10.70 -0.63 8.82
N LEU A 39 11.48 0.16 8.10
CA LEU A 39 12.24 1.28 8.67
C LEU A 39 11.32 2.41 9.14
N ALA A 40 10.16 2.59 8.50
CA ALA A 40 9.15 3.59 8.84
C ALA A 40 8.13 3.11 9.89
N LYS A 41 8.26 1.90 10.44
CA LYS A 41 7.28 1.29 11.35
C LYS A 41 6.89 2.15 12.55
N LYS A 42 7.82 2.93 13.10
CA LYS A 42 7.53 3.84 14.24
C LYS A 42 6.57 4.95 13.83
N GLU A 43 6.66 5.41 12.60
CA GLU A 43 5.76 6.46 12.08
C GLU A 43 4.36 5.89 11.87
N LEU A 44 4.23 4.66 11.34
CA LEU A 44 2.96 3.94 11.22
C LEU A 44 2.22 3.77 12.55
N GLN A 45 2.95 3.71 13.67
CA GLN A 45 2.38 3.49 15.00
C GLN A 45 2.08 4.79 15.77
N LYS A 46 2.43 5.97 15.22
CA LYS A 46 2.19 7.25 15.90
C LYS A 46 0.75 7.74 15.73
N ASP A 47 0.26 7.70 14.52
CA ASP A 47 -1.04 8.25 14.12
C ASP A 47 -1.67 7.42 12.99
N ASP A 48 -2.89 7.76 12.61
CA ASP A 48 -3.51 7.25 11.39
C ASP A 48 -2.66 7.67 10.19
N THR A 49 -2.50 6.78 9.24
CA THR A 49 -1.53 6.94 8.15
C THR A 49 -2.17 6.73 6.79
N LEU A 50 -1.79 7.56 5.81
CA LEU A 50 -1.91 7.23 4.40
C LEU A 50 -0.56 6.72 3.89
N LEU A 51 -0.55 5.50 3.38
CA LEU A 51 0.56 4.92 2.65
C LEU A 51 0.30 5.10 1.15
N ILE A 52 1.23 5.75 0.45
CA ILE A 52 1.09 6.07 -0.97
C ILE A 52 2.41 5.74 -1.65
N GLU A 53 2.36 4.98 -2.74
CA GLU A 53 3.55 4.75 -3.57
C GLU A 53 3.87 6.00 -4.40
N SER A 54 5.15 6.18 -4.75
CA SER A 54 5.65 7.44 -5.33
C SER A 54 5.56 7.51 -6.85
N ASP A 55 5.19 6.43 -7.51
CA ASP A 55 5.08 6.24 -8.96
C ASP A 55 3.64 6.35 -9.48
N LEU A 56 2.77 6.98 -8.68
CA LEU A 56 1.37 7.15 -9.00
C LEU A 56 1.06 8.54 -9.56
N ILE A 57 0.24 8.58 -10.61
CA ILE A 57 -0.47 9.78 -11.07
C ILE A 57 -1.96 9.51 -10.90
N PHE A 58 -2.67 10.41 -10.23
CA PHE A 58 -4.08 10.22 -9.92
C PHE A 58 -4.86 11.52 -9.74
N ASP A 59 -6.17 11.43 -9.84
CA ASP A 59 -7.08 12.55 -9.62
C ASP A 59 -7.05 13.04 -8.17
N ASP A 60 -7.05 14.34 -7.94
CA ASP A 60 -7.04 14.95 -6.60
C ASP A 60 -8.24 14.51 -5.74
N THR A 61 -9.33 14.05 -6.36
CA THR A 61 -10.53 13.52 -5.70
C THR A 61 -10.28 12.25 -4.87
N LEU A 62 -9.21 11.51 -5.15
CA LEU A 62 -8.88 10.29 -4.39
C LEU A 62 -8.52 10.59 -2.94
N PHE A 63 -7.87 11.73 -2.65
CA PHE A 63 -7.54 12.11 -1.27
C PHE A 63 -8.77 12.31 -0.39
N PRO A 64 -9.73 13.20 -0.72
CA PRO A 64 -10.93 13.34 0.09
C PRO A 64 -11.75 12.05 0.18
N MET A 65 -11.78 11.24 -0.88
CA MET A 65 -12.49 9.98 -0.91
C MET A 65 -11.97 9.00 0.16
N ILE A 66 -10.66 8.84 0.32
CA ILE A 66 -10.08 7.93 1.30
C ILE A 66 -9.97 8.56 2.70
N VAL A 67 -9.60 9.84 2.80
CA VAL A 67 -9.37 10.52 4.08
C VAL A 67 -10.66 10.66 4.87
N TYR A 68 -11.75 11.10 4.23
CA TYR A 68 -13.04 11.34 4.90
C TYR A 68 -13.93 10.10 4.97
N ASN A 69 -13.51 8.98 4.43
CA ASN A 69 -14.26 7.73 4.59
C ASN A 69 -14.27 7.30 6.06
N PRO A 70 -15.41 6.91 6.63
CA PRO A 70 -15.53 6.55 8.04
C PRO A 70 -14.79 5.25 8.43
N TYR A 71 -14.51 4.38 7.47
CA TYR A 71 -13.76 3.16 7.76
C TYR A 71 -12.30 3.46 8.11
N PRO A 72 -11.77 2.85 9.17
CA PRO A 72 -10.43 3.16 9.66
C PRO A 72 -9.31 2.59 8.78
N ASN A 73 -9.55 1.46 8.09
CA ASN A 73 -8.53 0.78 7.32
C ASN A 73 -9.05 0.48 5.91
N LEU A 74 -8.45 1.11 4.92
CA LEU A 74 -8.91 1.08 3.53
C LEU A 74 -7.75 0.84 2.56
N ALA A 75 -8.05 0.14 1.48
CA ALA A 75 -7.22 0.13 0.28
C ALA A 75 -8.05 0.67 -0.91
N LEU A 76 -7.54 1.65 -1.64
CA LEU A 76 -8.12 2.03 -2.92
C LEU A 76 -7.88 0.92 -3.92
N VAL A 77 -8.93 0.56 -4.65
CA VAL A 77 -8.87 -0.51 -5.66
C VAL A 77 -9.61 -0.11 -6.93
N ALA A 78 -9.09 -0.52 -8.06
CA ALA A 78 -9.75 -0.35 -9.36
C ALA A 78 -10.18 -1.71 -9.92
N LYS A 79 -11.31 -1.76 -10.62
CA LYS A 79 -11.69 -2.99 -11.34
C LYS A 79 -10.57 -3.35 -12.31
N TYR A 80 -10.19 -4.63 -12.37
CA TYR A 80 -9.10 -5.08 -13.21
C TYR A 80 -9.33 -4.73 -14.69
N GLU A 81 -8.29 -4.22 -15.31
CA GLU A 81 -8.18 -4.02 -16.76
C GLU A 81 -6.86 -4.64 -17.26
N THR A 82 -6.82 -5.00 -18.54
CA THR A 82 -5.71 -5.78 -19.12
C THR A 82 -4.35 -5.11 -19.14
N TRP A 83 -4.30 -3.79 -18.98
CA TRP A 83 -3.05 -3.02 -18.89
C TRP A 83 -2.46 -3.02 -17.47
N MET A 84 -3.25 -3.43 -16.47
CA MET A 84 -2.84 -3.41 -15.06
C MET A 84 -1.96 -4.61 -14.72
N ASP A 85 -0.86 -4.36 -14.02
CA ASP A 85 0.05 -5.38 -13.50
C ASP A 85 0.16 -5.30 -11.97
N GLY A 86 0.87 -6.23 -11.34
CA GLY A 86 1.15 -6.25 -9.91
C GLY A 86 0.15 -7.04 -9.07
N THR A 87 -0.13 -6.56 -7.86
CA THR A 87 -0.98 -7.24 -6.88
C THR A 87 -2.47 -7.00 -7.14
N MET A 88 -3.22 -8.09 -7.25
CA MET A 88 -4.69 -8.05 -7.33
C MET A 88 -5.31 -8.41 -5.98
N VAL A 89 -6.56 -8.02 -5.80
CA VAL A 89 -7.37 -8.42 -4.64
C VAL A 89 -8.72 -9.00 -5.08
N ARG A 90 -9.27 -9.86 -4.22
CA ARG A 90 -10.67 -10.30 -4.30
C ARG A 90 -11.45 -9.70 -3.13
N LEU A 91 -12.68 -9.32 -3.42
CA LEU A 91 -13.58 -8.71 -2.46
C LEU A 91 -14.75 -9.66 -2.19
N ASP A 92 -15.33 -9.56 -0.99
CA ASP A 92 -16.67 -10.10 -0.71
C ASP A 92 -17.77 -9.08 -1.05
N GLU A 93 -19.02 -9.42 -0.78
CA GLU A 93 -20.20 -8.58 -1.07
C GLU A 93 -20.21 -7.28 -0.26
N GLU A 94 -19.47 -7.21 0.84
CA GLU A 94 -19.34 -6.03 1.72
C GLU A 94 -18.08 -5.20 1.44
N ASN A 95 -17.36 -5.50 0.36
CA ASN A 95 -16.07 -4.94 0.00
C ASN A 95 -14.94 -5.22 1.01
N ASN A 96 -15.03 -6.25 1.83
CA ASN A 96 -13.87 -6.68 2.57
C ASN A 96 -12.86 -7.34 1.62
N ILE A 97 -11.57 -7.05 1.82
CA ILE A 97 -10.53 -7.72 1.04
C ILE A 97 -10.33 -9.11 1.65
N VAL A 98 -10.74 -10.14 0.91
CA VAL A 98 -10.65 -11.54 1.35
C VAL A 98 -9.39 -12.23 0.87
N ASN A 99 -8.70 -11.68 -0.14
CA ASN A 99 -7.43 -12.24 -0.60
C ASN A 99 -6.61 -11.20 -1.37
N PHE A 100 -5.29 -11.21 -1.15
CA PHE A 100 -4.30 -10.57 -2.00
C PHE A 100 -3.67 -11.62 -2.91
N ILE A 101 -3.70 -11.37 -4.21
CA ILE A 101 -3.27 -12.31 -5.26
C ILE A 101 -2.01 -11.74 -5.91
N PRO A 102 -0.82 -12.28 -5.58
CA PRO A 102 0.41 -11.85 -6.21
C PRO A 102 0.44 -12.27 -7.69
N LYS A 103 1.23 -11.57 -8.51
CA LYS A 103 1.37 -11.83 -9.97
C LYS A 103 1.53 -13.32 -10.31
N LYS A 104 2.36 -14.05 -9.55
CA LYS A 104 2.59 -15.51 -9.74
C LYS A 104 1.36 -16.39 -9.52
N ALA A 105 0.33 -15.89 -8.83
CA ALA A 105 -0.93 -16.59 -8.55
C ALA A 105 -2.11 -16.09 -9.38
N PHE A 106 -1.86 -15.15 -10.30
CA PHE A 106 -2.87 -14.59 -11.19
C PHE A 106 -3.43 -15.67 -12.14
N LYS A 107 -4.76 -15.69 -12.30
CA LYS A 107 -5.46 -16.61 -13.20
C LYS A 107 -6.38 -15.82 -14.13
N TYR A 108 -6.15 -15.92 -15.41
CA TYR A 108 -6.98 -15.25 -16.43
C TYR A 108 -8.46 -15.64 -16.40
N GLY A 109 -8.81 -16.84 -15.95
CA GLY A 109 -10.19 -17.28 -15.80
C GLY A 109 -10.97 -16.58 -14.66
N ASP A 110 -10.27 -15.89 -13.76
CA ASP A 110 -10.83 -15.26 -12.57
C ASP A 110 -10.87 -13.72 -12.68
N VAL A 111 -10.51 -13.13 -13.84
CA VAL A 111 -10.34 -11.66 -14.01
C VAL A 111 -11.58 -10.85 -13.65
N ASP A 112 -12.78 -11.43 -13.84
CA ASP A 112 -14.04 -10.78 -13.49
C ASP A 112 -14.22 -10.54 -11.97
N TYR A 113 -13.44 -11.24 -11.16
CA TYR A 113 -13.44 -11.11 -9.69
C TYR A 113 -12.28 -10.30 -9.15
N TYR A 114 -11.39 -9.79 -10.02
CA TYR A 114 -10.20 -9.10 -9.61
C TYR A 114 -10.37 -7.58 -9.59
N TYR A 115 -9.72 -7.00 -8.59
CA TYR A 115 -9.43 -5.58 -8.50
C TYR A 115 -7.94 -5.39 -8.35
N LYS A 116 -7.38 -4.38 -9.01
CA LYS A 116 -5.97 -3.96 -8.81
C LYS A 116 -5.91 -3.01 -7.61
N THR A 117 -4.93 -3.20 -6.75
CA THR A 117 -4.59 -2.19 -5.73
C THR A 117 -4.08 -0.92 -6.41
N VAL A 118 -4.61 0.24 -6.03
CA VAL A 118 -4.12 1.56 -6.51
C VAL A 118 -2.85 1.98 -5.77
N ASN A 119 -2.38 1.15 -4.84
CA ASN A 119 -1.22 1.39 -3.98
C ASN A 119 -1.36 2.67 -3.12
N ILE A 120 -2.61 2.97 -2.75
CA ILE A 120 -2.99 3.97 -1.75
C ILE A 120 -3.81 3.28 -0.66
N TYR A 121 -3.29 3.34 0.58
CA TYR A 121 -3.88 2.68 1.74
C TYR A 121 -4.08 3.68 2.89
N LYS A 122 -5.16 3.49 3.64
CA LYS A 122 -5.40 4.16 4.92
C LYS A 122 -5.31 3.13 6.02
N PHE A 123 -4.45 3.35 6.99
CA PHE A 123 -4.30 2.50 8.16
C PHE A 123 -4.53 3.33 9.42
N SER A 124 -5.40 2.86 10.30
CA SER A 124 -5.49 3.44 11.62
C SER A 124 -4.24 3.12 12.44
N LYS A 125 -3.94 3.98 13.41
CA LYS A 125 -2.89 3.74 14.41
C LYS A 125 -3.09 2.39 15.10
N GLU A 126 -4.35 2.06 15.45
CA GLU A 126 -4.68 0.79 16.10
C GLU A 126 -4.31 -0.40 15.22
N PHE A 127 -4.78 -0.44 13.97
CA PHE A 127 -4.44 -1.50 13.02
C PHE A 127 -2.92 -1.62 12.80
N SER A 128 -2.24 -0.48 12.64
CA SER A 128 -0.78 -0.47 12.48
C SER A 128 -0.07 -1.05 13.70
N THR A 129 -0.55 -0.75 14.91
CA THR A 129 0.10 -1.18 16.16
C THR A 129 -0.21 -2.63 16.52
N THR A 130 -1.46 -3.07 16.32
CA THR A 130 -1.92 -4.41 16.76
C THR A 130 -1.73 -5.49 15.71
N ASN A 131 -1.80 -5.13 14.43
CA ASN A 131 -1.77 -6.08 13.32
C ASN A 131 -0.58 -5.83 12.39
N TYR A 132 -0.57 -4.70 11.68
CA TYR A 132 0.33 -4.56 10.53
C TYR A 132 1.82 -4.59 10.92
N VAL A 133 2.26 -3.79 11.89
CA VAL A 133 3.67 -3.74 12.29
C VAL A 133 4.14 -5.05 12.93
N PRO A 134 3.41 -5.71 13.84
CA PRO A 134 3.80 -7.02 14.34
C PRO A 134 3.99 -8.08 13.24
N PHE A 135 3.08 -8.13 12.26
CA PHE A 135 3.22 -9.05 11.12
C PHE A 135 4.35 -8.66 10.19
N LEU A 136 4.57 -7.37 9.94
CA LEU A 136 5.69 -6.84 9.16
C LEU A 136 7.04 -7.25 9.78
N GLU A 137 7.18 -7.11 11.10
CA GLU A 137 8.39 -7.52 11.82
C GLU A 137 8.60 -9.04 11.81
N ALA A 138 7.54 -9.81 12.01
CA ALA A 138 7.61 -11.27 11.95
C ALA A 138 7.99 -11.74 10.53
N TYR A 139 7.35 -11.15 9.50
CA TYR A 139 7.61 -11.48 8.11
C TYR A 139 9.05 -11.19 7.71
N THR A 140 9.55 -9.99 7.98
CA THR A 140 10.91 -9.58 7.62
C THR A 140 11.97 -10.42 8.33
N LYS A 141 11.73 -10.82 9.59
CA LYS A 141 12.63 -11.71 10.35
C LYS A 141 12.62 -13.15 9.84
N ALA A 142 11.48 -13.68 9.43
CA ALA A 142 11.32 -15.07 9.04
C ALA A 142 11.62 -15.32 7.57
N LEU A 143 11.23 -14.41 6.68
CA LEU A 143 11.23 -14.59 5.22
C LEU A 143 12.16 -13.62 4.49
N GLY A 144 12.71 -12.63 5.19
CA GLY A 144 13.66 -11.66 4.66
C GLY A 144 13.02 -10.37 4.15
N ASN A 145 13.86 -9.54 3.50
CA ASN A 145 13.56 -8.15 3.19
C ASN A 145 13.34 -7.88 1.69
N ASN A 146 13.28 -8.93 0.87
CA ASN A 146 13.19 -8.78 -0.59
C ASN A 146 11.82 -9.23 -1.13
N GLU A 147 10.75 -8.67 -0.51
CA GLU A 147 9.36 -8.91 -0.89
C GLU A 147 8.58 -7.59 -0.89
N TYR A 148 7.39 -7.61 -1.48
CA TYR A 148 6.45 -6.49 -1.43
C TYR A 148 5.71 -6.45 -0.08
N TYR A 149 5.46 -5.25 0.45
CA TYR A 149 4.76 -5.08 1.73
C TYR A 149 3.31 -5.61 1.72
N GLU A 150 2.69 -5.76 0.56
CA GLU A 150 1.37 -6.39 0.42
C GLU A 150 1.38 -7.88 0.81
N GLN A 151 2.53 -8.53 0.83
CA GLN A 151 2.62 -9.90 1.36
C GLN A 151 2.25 -9.94 2.85
N VAL A 152 2.51 -8.87 3.60
CA VAL A 152 2.07 -8.74 5.00
C VAL A 152 0.55 -8.62 5.06
N LEU A 153 -0.05 -7.76 4.22
CA LEU A 153 -1.51 -7.63 4.14
C LEU A 153 -2.16 -8.95 3.74
N ARG A 154 -1.55 -9.69 2.81
CA ARG A 154 -2.01 -11.02 2.41
C ARG A 154 -2.08 -12.01 3.59
N VAL A 155 -1.09 -11.99 4.49
CA VAL A 155 -1.12 -12.84 5.68
C VAL A 155 -2.22 -12.38 6.64
N ILE A 156 -2.37 -11.08 6.84
CA ILE A 156 -3.40 -10.49 7.72
C ILE A 156 -4.80 -10.84 7.22
N THR A 157 -5.06 -10.83 5.91
CA THR A 157 -6.38 -11.20 5.36
C THR A 157 -6.77 -12.67 5.56
N LEU A 158 -5.83 -13.51 5.99
CA LEU A 158 -6.13 -14.91 6.35
C LEU A 158 -6.58 -15.07 7.81
N LEU A 159 -6.52 -14.00 8.61
CA LEU A 159 -7.04 -14.01 9.99
C LEU A 159 -8.57 -13.94 9.99
N ASP A 160 -9.19 -14.52 11.01
CA ASP A 160 -10.67 -14.58 11.14
C ASP A 160 -11.37 -13.21 11.16
N LYS A 161 -10.63 -12.14 11.46
CA LYS A 161 -11.10 -10.75 11.45
C LYS A 161 -10.14 -9.89 10.66
N CYS A 162 -10.32 -9.86 9.35
CA CYS A 162 -9.64 -8.88 8.52
C CYS A 162 -10.39 -7.54 8.56
N GLU A 163 -9.76 -6.51 9.07
CA GLU A 163 -10.32 -5.17 9.21
C GLU A 163 -9.95 -4.24 8.03
N LEU A 164 -9.46 -4.77 6.93
CA LEU A 164 -9.08 -4.01 5.75
C LEU A 164 -10.19 -4.09 4.69
N LYS A 165 -10.83 -2.96 4.41
CA LYS A 165 -11.83 -2.84 3.35
C LYS A 165 -11.24 -2.26 2.07
N ALA A 166 -11.78 -2.70 0.95
CA ALA A 166 -11.56 -2.03 -0.31
C ALA A 166 -12.46 -0.79 -0.44
N LEU A 167 -11.94 0.24 -1.08
CA LEU A 167 -12.70 1.38 -1.56
C LEU A 167 -12.57 1.42 -3.09
N PRO A 168 -13.54 0.81 -3.82
CA PRO A 168 -13.48 0.76 -5.27
C PRO A 168 -13.64 2.12 -5.91
N LEU A 169 -12.80 2.43 -6.89
CA LEU A 169 -12.93 3.61 -7.74
C LEU A 169 -14.22 3.56 -8.57
N GLN A 170 -14.86 4.71 -8.75
CA GLN A 170 -16.12 4.87 -9.48
C GLN A 170 -15.95 5.59 -10.83
N GLY A 171 -14.71 5.66 -11.31
CA GLY A 171 -14.34 6.33 -12.56
C GLY A 171 -13.25 7.39 -12.39
N GLU A 172 -12.75 7.59 -11.17
CA GLU A 172 -11.59 8.41 -10.90
C GLU A 172 -10.38 7.84 -11.65
N LYS A 173 -9.58 8.73 -12.21
CA LYS A 173 -8.43 8.32 -13.02
C LYS A 173 -7.19 8.17 -12.17
N TRP A 174 -6.45 7.13 -12.48
CA TRP A 174 -5.15 6.88 -11.89
C TRP A 174 -4.26 6.11 -12.88
N TYR A 175 -2.98 6.17 -12.67
CA TYR A 175 -1.99 5.45 -13.46
C TYR A 175 -0.74 5.19 -12.62
N GLU A 176 -0.19 4.00 -12.72
CA GLU A 176 1.10 3.60 -12.12
C GLU A 176 2.17 3.70 -13.22
N ILE A 177 3.24 4.45 -12.93
CA ILE A 177 4.37 4.60 -13.86
C ILE A 177 5.28 3.41 -13.63
N ASP A 178 4.99 2.33 -14.33
CA ASP A 178 5.91 1.19 -14.41
C ASP A 178 7.08 1.50 -15.35
N ASP A 179 8.14 0.73 -15.24
CA ASP A 179 9.36 0.88 -16.06
C ASP A 179 9.05 0.98 -17.56
N VAL A 180 9.60 2.02 -18.18
CA VAL A 180 9.54 2.28 -19.63
C VAL A 180 10.65 1.51 -20.30
#